data_3584a779aeabaa14d8a936321635b9dc
#
_entry.id   3584a779aeabaa14d8a936321635b9dc
#
_cell.length_a   1.000
_cell.length_b   1.000
_cell.length_c   1.000
_cell.angle_alpha   90.00
_cell.angle_beta   90.00
_cell.angle_gamma   90.00
#
_symmetry.space_group_name_H-M   'P 1'
#
loop_
_entity.id
_entity.type
_entity.pdbx_description
1 polymer ?
#
loop_
_entity_poly.entity_id
_entity_poly.type
_entity_poly.pdbx_seq_one_letter_code
_entity_poly.pdbx_strand_id
1 'polypeptide(L)'
;MENNTTPSRAEKLDKIFGTPLFAVLLAIFCNVLWGCAFPFIKMGYRLFEIDPSNTASIFCFAGVRFMLGSLLVLLGSTLLQSRMPTFPKGKVFAECCVLGLWQTTTQYAFYYIAVAMLTGAFGGILNSTQSFLGVIFAHFIYGNADRMTPAKTLGCAVGFAGVLIGTLGNHGGGSGWGVFCMLFATVVFTLSGPWNKSVTKKADSFAVCFLNLFVGGAALFVLGTALGGRLG
;
A
#
# COMPACT_ATOMS: atom_id res chain seq x y z
N MET A 1 11.54 -34.99 35.05
CA MET A 1 11.56 -35.29 33.61
C MET A 1 11.21 -34.01 32.87
N GLU A 2 12.23 -33.31 32.46
CA GLU A 2 12.08 -32.03 31.72
C GLU A 2 11.73 -32.37 30.28
N ASN A 3 10.50 -32.01 29.85
CA ASN A 3 10.03 -32.22 28.48
C ASN A 3 10.78 -31.26 27.56
N ASN A 4 11.90 -31.72 27.02
CA ASN A 4 12.71 -31.03 26.04
C ASN A 4 12.02 -31.13 24.64
N THR A 5 10.83 -30.54 24.52
CA THR A 5 10.16 -30.41 23.21
C THR A 5 10.88 -29.32 22.43
N THR A 6 11.57 -29.69 21.37
CA THR A 6 12.13 -28.73 20.41
C THR A 6 11.02 -27.76 19.97
N PRO A 7 11.22 -26.41 20.11
CA PRO A 7 10.18 -25.45 19.82
C PRO A 7 9.74 -25.58 18.35
N SER A 8 8.43 -25.56 18.13
CA SER A 8 7.84 -25.65 16.80
C SER A 8 8.34 -24.53 15.91
N ARG A 9 8.29 -24.72 14.57
CA ARG A 9 8.69 -23.68 13.61
C ARG A 9 7.91 -22.38 13.82
N ALA A 10 6.64 -22.48 14.23
CA ALA A 10 5.79 -21.33 14.54
C ALA A 10 6.29 -20.57 15.79
N GLU A 11 6.63 -21.25 16.87
CA GLU A 11 7.16 -20.63 18.09
C GLU A 11 8.53 -19.97 17.88
N LYS A 12 9.37 -20.53 17.00
CA LYS A 12 10.64 -19.89 16.59
C LYS A 12 10.40 -18.61 15.80
N LEU A 13 9.42 -18.62 14.89
CA LEU A 13 9.04 -17.44 14.12
C LEU A 13 8.46 -16.36 15.04
N ASP A 14 7.53 -16.70 15.93
CA ASP A 14 6.94 -15.76 16.89
C ASP A 14 8.01 -15.11 17.78
N LYS A 15 9.01 -15.86 18.18
CA LYS A 15 10.16 -15.34 18.95
C LYS A 15 11.00 -14.35 18.15
N ILE A 16 11.24 -14.63 16.86
CA ILE A 16 12.02 -13.76 15.96
C ILE A 16 11.22 -12.49 15.67
N PHE A 17 9.94 -12.61 15.30
CA PHE A 17 9.07 -11.47 15.02
C PHE A 17 8.74 -10.64 16.26
N GLY A 18 8.81 -11.22 17.46
CA GLY A 18 8.62 -10.51 18.73
C GLY A 18 9.83 -9.70 19.20
N THR A 19 11.02 -9.86 18.57
CA THR A 19 12.20 -9.06 18.93
C THR A 19 12.09 -7.63 18.35
N PRO A 20 12.20 -6.56 19.19
CA PRO A 20 12.09 -5.18 18.74
C PRO A 20 13.07 -4.84 17.61
N LEU A 21 14.30 -5.34 17.68
CA LEU A 21 15.33 -5.11 16.67
C LEU A 21 14.91 -5.69 15.32
N PHE A 22 14.38 -6.92 15.30
CA PHE A 22 13.93 -7.54 14.05
C PHE A 22 12.74 -6.79 13.45
N ALA A 23 11.80 -6.36 14.27
CA ALA A 23 10.66 -5.56 13.83
C ALA A 23 11.11 -4.24 13.19
N VAL A 24 12.10 -3.55 13.78
CA VAL A 24 12.67 -2.31 13.23
C VAL A 24 13.39 -2.58 11.90
N LEU A 25 14.24 -3.61 11.83
CA LEU A 25 14.95 -3.96 10.60
C LEU A 25 13.97 -4.33 9.47
N LEU A 26 12.95 -5.10 9.79
CA LEU A 26 11.90 -5.46 8.84
C LEU A 26 11.12 -4.22 8.37
N ALA A 27 10.80 -3.30 9.27
CA ALA A 27 10.14 -2.05 8.91
C ALA A 27 11.01 -1.19 7.99
N ILE A 28 12.31 -1.06 8.27
CA ILE A 28 13.27 -0.36 7.40
C ILE A 28 13.30 -1.03 6.02
N PHE A 29 13.43 -2.35 5.96
CA PHE A 29 13.46 -3.10 4.70
C PHE A 29 12.19 -2.86 3.88
N CYS A 30 11.01 -2.97 4.50
CA CYS A 30 9.74 -2.70 3.84
C CYS A 30 9.65 -1.25 3.32
N ASN A 31 10.12 -0.27 4.09
CA ASN A 31 10.12 1.14 3.67
C ASN A 31 11.08 1.41 2.51
N VAL A 32 12.25 0.77 2.49
CA VAL A 32 13.19 0.84 1.35
C VAL A 32 12.53 0.27 0.09
N LEU A 33 11.92 -0.93 0.18
CA LEU A 33 11.19 -1.52 -0.95
C LEU A 33 10.04 -0.62 -1.43
N TRP A 34 9.30 0.00 -0.50
CA TRP A 34 8.24 0.95 -0.84
C TRP A 34 8.78 2.20 -1.54
N GLY A 35 9.90 2.76 -1.06
CA GLY A 35 10.56 3.90 -1.68
C GLY A 35 11.07 3.61 -3.10
N CYS A 36 11.52 2.38 -3.37
CA CYS A 36 11.93 1.93 -4.69
C CYS A 36 10.77 1.86 -5.71
N ALA A 37 9.52 1.86 -5.25
CA ALA A 37 8.36 1.76 -6.14
C ALA A 37 8.29 2.89 -7.17
N PHE A 38 8.61 4.14 -6.78
CA PHE A 38 8.58 5.30 -7.69
C PHE A 38 9.53 5.15 -8.90
N PRO A 39 10.85 4.89 -8.69
CA PRO A 39 11.76 4.66 -9.81
C PRO A 39 11.36 3.46 -10.66
N PHE A 40 10.96 2.35 -10.05
CA PHE A 40 10.57 1.14 -10.78
C PHE A 40 9.29 1.33 -11.62
N ILE A 41 8.30 2.09 -11.13
CA ILE A 41 7.11 2.44 -11.91
C ILE A 41 7.51 3.27 -13.14
N LYS A 42 8.35 4.29 -12.96
CA LYS A 42 8.82 5.13 -14.07
C LYS A 42 9.68 4.35 -15.07
N MET A 43 10.50 3.41 -14.60
CA MET A 43 11.23 2.50 -15.47
C MET A 43 10.28 1.58 -16.24
N GLY A 44 9.23 1.08 -15.60
CA GLY A 44 8.17 0.31 -16.25
C GLY A 44 7.47 1.09 -17.35
N TYR A 45 7.14 2.36 -17.14
CA TYR A 45 6.56 3.21 -18.20
C TYR A 45 7.47 3.32 -19.42
N ARG A 46 8.79 3.46 -19.21
CA ARG A 46 9.76 3.50 -20.33
C ARG A 46 9.88 2.15 -21.04
N LEU A 47 9.92 1.04 -20.28
CA LEU A 47 10.11 -0.31 -20.83
C LEU A 47 8.91 -0.77 -21.68
N PHE A 48 7.70 -0.39 -21.27
CA PHE A 48 6.46 -0.72 -21.98
C PHE A 48 5.97 0.41 -22.87
N GLU A 49 6.82 1.40 -23.15
CA GLU A 49 6.53 2.56 -24.01
C GLU A 49 5.20 3.26 -23.66
N ILE A 50 4.89 3.31 -22.36
CA ILE A 50 3.66 3.92 -21.86
C ILE A 50 3.84 5.44 -21.81
N ASP A 51 3.02 6.13 -22.57
CA ASP A 51 2.94 7.60 -22.49
C ASP A 51 2.36 8.03 -21.12
N PRO A 52 3.11 8.81 -20.31
CA PRO A 52 2.62 9.32 -19.03
C PRO A 52 1.34 10.18 -19.13
N SER A 53 1.01 10.69 -20.30
CA SER A 53 -0.25 11.40 -20.55
C SER A 53 -1.45 10.47 -20.77
N ASN A 54 -1.21 9.21 -21.11
CA ASN A 54 -2.24 8.21 -21.37
C ASN A 54 -2.64 7.46 -20.10
N THR A 55 -3.57 8.03 -19.36
CA THR A 55 -4.10 7.45 -18.11
C THR A 55 -4.66 6.02 -18.30
N ALA A 56 -5.24 5.72 -19.46
CA ALA A 56 -5.81 4.41 -19.75
C ALA A 56 -4.73 3.32 -19.79
N SER A 57 -3.61 3.58 -20.50
CA SER A 57 -2.47 2.66 -20.54
C SER A 57 -1.77 2.51 -19.20
N ILE A 58 -1.71 3.60 -18.41
CA ILE A 58 -1.22 3.57 -17.02
C ILE A 58 -2.06 2.60 -16.16
N PHE A 59 -3.38 2.62 -16.29
CA PHE A 59 -4.27 1.71 -15.55
C PHE A 59 -4.11 0.25 -15.98
N CYS A 60 -3.94 -0.01 -17.27
CA CYS A 60 -3.63 -1.35 -17.77
C CYS A 60 -2.33 -1.89 -17.14
N PHE A 61 -1.28 -1.09 -17.16
CA PHE A 61 0.02 -1.43 -16.56
C PHE A 61 -0.11 -1.70 -15.06
N ALA A 62 -0.77 -0.82 -14.31
CA ALA A 62 -1.00 -0.98 -12.89
C ALA A 62 -1.79 -2.25 -12.58
N GLY A 63 -2.86 -2.51 -13.35
CA GLY A 63 -3.71 -3.68 -13.19
C GLY A 63 -2.94 -4.98 -13.37
N VAL A 64 -2.18 -5.12 -14.46
CA VAL A 64 -1.34 -6.32 -14.71
C VAL A 64 -0.30 -6.49 -13.61
N ARG A 65 0.36 -5.42 -13.19
CA ARG A 65 1.35 -5.47 -12.11
C ARG A 65 0.76 -5.96 -10.80
N PHE A 66 -0.45 -5.51 -10.42
CA PHE A 66 -1.11 -5.95 -9.19
C PHE A 66 -1.62 -7.39 -9.29
N MET A 67 -2.15 -7.81 -10.43
CA MET A 67 -2.53 -9.20 -10.65
C MET A 67 -1.32 -10.14 -10.55
N LEU A 68 -0.21 -9.83 -11.20
CA LEU A 68 1.03 -10.59 -11.08
C LEU A 68 1.56 -10.59 -9.64
N GLY A 69 1.54 -9.43 -8.96
CA GLY A 69 1.91 -9.32 -7.56
C GLY A 69 1.05 -10.20 -6.65
N SER A 70 -0.26 -10.27 -6.90
CA SER A 70 -1.16 -11.13 -6.13
C SER A 70 -0.82 -12.62 -6.29
N LEU A 71 -0.48 -13.05 -7.50
CA LEU A 71 -0.05 -14.44 -7.77
C LEU A 71 1.26 -14.76 -7.04
N LEU A 72 2.20 -13.80 -6.99
CA LEU A 72 3.43 -13.96 -6.23
C LEU A 72 3.16 -14.05 -4.72
N VAL A 73 2.20 -13.29 -4.19
CA VAL A 73 1.77 -13.40 -2.78
C VAL A 73 1.19 -14.79 -2.52
N LEU A 74 0.34 -15.29 -3.41
CA LEU A 74 -0.24 -16.62 -3.28
C LEU A 74 0.83 -17.72 -3.31
N LEU A 75 1.74 -17.65 -4.29
CA LEU A 75 2.86 -18.60 -4.40
C LEU A 75 3.77 -18.53 -3.18
N GLY A 76 4.19 -17.33 -2.77
CA GLY A 76 5.06 -17.12 -1.62
C GLY A 76 4.43 -17.62 -0.32
N SER A 77 3.14 -17.33 -0.11
CA SER A 77 2.42 -17.81 1.08
C SER A 77 2.31 -19.34 1.12
N THR A 78 2.04 -19.97 -0.03
CA THR A 78 1.96 -21.42 -0.16
C THR A 78 3.30 -22.09 0.15
N LEU A 79 4.40 -21.52 -0.34
CA LEU A 79 5.76 -22.01 -0.07
C LEU A 79 6.15 -21.83 1.40
N LEU A 80 5.82 -20.68 2.01
CA LEU A 80 6.16 -20.39 3.40
C LEU A 80 5.35 -21.22 4.39
N GLN A 81 4.06 -21.38 4.16
CA GLN A 81 3.15 -22.09 5.05
C GLN A 81 3.04 -23.59 4.74
N SER A 82 3.59 -24.05 3.61
CA SER A 82 3.41 -25.42 3.07
C SER A 82 1.93 -25.82 2.93
N ARG A 83 1.05 -24.83 2.79
CA ARG A 83 -0.39 -24.99 2.55
C ARG A 83 -0.94 -23.78 1.80
N MET A 84 -2.01 -23.95 1.06
CA MET A 84 -2.72 -22.83 0.45
C MET A 84 -3.42 -21.99 1.54
N PRO A 85 -3.41 -20.63 1.39
CA PRO A 85 -4.18 -19.76 2.27
C PRO A 85 -5.67 -20.11 2.23
N THR A 86 -6.34 -20.03 3.37
CA THR A 86 -7.78 -20.29 3.45
C THR A 86 -8.56 -19.07 2.99
N PHE A 87 -9.25 -19.20 1.86
CA PHE A 87 -10.07 -18.12 1.32
C PHE A 87 -11.35 -17.94 2.13
N PRO A 88 -11.69 -16.69 2.50
CA PRO A 88 -12.94 -16.38 3.18
C PRO A 88 -14.13 -16.65 2.27
N LYS A 89 -15.31 -16.92 2.88
CA LYS A 89 -16.56 -17.17 2.17
C LYS A 89 -17.63 -16.14 2.57
N GLY A 90 -18.67 -16.04 1.75
CA GLY A 90 -19.85 -15.24 2.03
C GLY A 90 -19.53 -13.74 2.24
N LYS A 91 -20.01 -13.17 3.33
CA LYS A 91 -19.89 -11.73 3.64
C LYS A 91 -18.43 -11.26 3.75
N VAL A 92 -17.56 -12.08 4.35
CA VAL A 92 -16.15 -11.71 4.51
C VAL A 92 -15.42 -11.66 3.15
N PHE A 93 -15.75 -12.56 2.23
CA PHE A 93 -15.25 -12.50 0.86
C PHE A 93 -15.67 -11.20 0.16
N ALA A 94 -16.95 -10.82 0.28
CA ALA A 94 -17.43 -9.55 -0.28
C ALA A 94 -16.72 -8.33 0.37
N GLU A 95 -16.51 -8.34 1.69
CA GLU A 95 -15.72 -7.30 2.37
C GLU A 95 -14.30 -7.19 1.80
N CYS A 96 -13.63 -8.31 1.52
CA CYS A 96 -12.29 -8.32 0.89
C CYS A 96 -12.32 -7.72 -0.53
N CYS A 97 -13.34 -8.07 -1.33
CA CYS A 97 -13.48 -7.53 -2.69
C CYS A 97 -13.72 -6.02 -2.68
N VAL A 98 -14.63 -5.53 -1.84
CA VAL A 98 -14.90 -4.09 -1.71
C VAL A 98 -13.67 -3.35 -1.18
N LEU A 99 -12.95 -3.94 -0.22
CA LEU A 99 -11.67 -3.39 0.25
C LEU A 99 -10.64 -3.31 -0.88
N GLY A 100 -10.56 -4.32 -1.74
CA GLY A 100 -9.69 -4.32 -2.92
C GLY A 100 -10.03 -3.20 -3.90
N LEU A 101 -11.32 -2.98 -4.18
CA LEU A 101 -11.76 -1.87 -5.02
C LEU A 101 -11.45 -0.51 -4.39
N TRP A 102 -11.62 -0.37 -3.09
CA TRP A 102 -11.32 0.87 -2.38
C TRP A 102 -9.82 1.11 -2.28
N GLN A 103 -9.09 0.18 -1.70
CA GLN A 103 -7.67 0.33 -1.38
C GLN A 103 -6.76 0.17 -2.60
N THR A 104 -7.06 -0.76 -3.52
CA THR A 104 -6.19 -0.98 -4.68
C THR A 104 -6.71 -0.21 -5.89
N THR A 105 -7.98 -0.31 -6.27
CA THR A 105 -8.45 0.38 -7.47
C THR A 105 -8.46 1.89 -7.28
N THR A 106 -9.23 2.39 -6.30
CA THR A 106 -9.40 3.84 -6.13
C THR A 106 -8.10 4.53 -5.75
N GLN A 107 -7.40 4.02 -4.74
CA GLN A 107 -6.14 4.62 -4.29
C GLN A 107 -5.11 4.65 -5.42
N TYR A 108 -4.86 3.50 -6.06
CA TYR A 108 -3.80 3.43 -7.06
C TYR A 108 -4.16 4.10 -8.39
N ALA A 109 -5.44 4.23 -8.75
CA ALA A 109 -5.83 5.05 -9.89
C ALA A 109 -5.28 6.48 -9.74
N PHE A 110 -5.54 7.13 -8.61
CA PHE A 110 -5.02 8.48 -8.32
C PHE A 110 -3.50 8.49 -8.09
N TYR A 111 -2.96 7.48 -7.41
CA TYR A 111 -1.53 7.37 -7.16
C TYR A 111 -0.71 7.30 -8.46
N TYR A 112 -1.11 6.47 -9.43
CA TYR A 112 -0.40 6.32 -10.69
C TYR A 112 -0.51 7.56 -11.57
N ILE A 113 -1.65 8.23 -11.59
CA ILE A 113 -1.80 9.56 -12.24
C ILE A 113 -0.81 10.54 -11.61
N ALA A 114 -0.73 10.59 -10.29
CA ALA A 114 0.20 11.47 -9.59
C ALA A 114 1.67 11.14 -9.91
N VAL A 115 2.05 9.85 -9.92
CA VAL A 115 3.42 9.42 -10.27
C VAL A 115 3.80 9.79 -11.70
N ALA A 116 2.84 9.78 -12.63
CA ALA A 116 3.07 10.23 -14.01
C ALA A 116 3.36 11.74 -14.08
N MET A 117 2.68 12.53 -13.26
CA MET A 117 2.71 14.00 -13.27
C MET A 117 3.76 14.64 -12.35
N LEU A 118 4.25 13.91 -11.36
CA LEU A 118 5.19 14.41 -10.36
C LEU A 118 6.60 13.84 -10.56
N THR A 119 7.60 14.56 -10.08
CA THR A 119 8.94 13.97 -9.94
C THR A 119 8.94 12.90 -8.85
N GLY A 120 9.81 11.88 -8.97
CA GLY A 120 9.86 10.79 -8.00
C GLY A 120 10.12 11.27 -6.56
N ALA A 121 11.06 12.21 -6.39
CA ALA A 121 11.37 12.77 -5.08
C ALA A 121 10.19 13.54 -4.49
N PHE A 122 9.54 14.39 -5.29
CA PHE A 122 8.41 15.20 -4.82
C PHE A 122 7.18 14.34 -4.51
N GLY A 123 6.88 13.36 -5.37
CA GLY A 123 5.84 12.37 -5.10
C GLY A 123 6.08 11.59 -3.81
N GLY A 124 7.34 11.20 -3.52
CA GLY A 124 7.72 10.54 -2.27
C GLY A 124 7.51 11.41 -1.04
N ILE A 125 7.87 12.70 -1.11
CA ILE A 125 7.64 13.67 -0.03
C ILE A 125 6.14 13.80 0.26
N LEU A 126 5.32 13.99 -0.78
CA LEU A 126 3.86 14.09 -0.63
C LEU A 126 3.25 12.79 -0.08
N ASN A 127 3.72 11.63 -0.55
CA ASN A 127 3.24 10.35 -0.07
C ASN A 127 3.57 10.10 1.41
N SER A 128 4.65 10.69 1.95
CA SER A 128 5.00 10.57 3.37
C SER A 128 3.94 11.19 4.30
N THR A 129 3.06 12.06 3.79
CA THR A 129 1.92 12.63 4.50
C THR A 129 0.99 11.54 5.07
N GLN A 130 0.97 10.34 4.49
CA GLN A 130 0.20 9.21 5.04
C GLN A 130 0.53 8.89 6.49
N SER A 131 1.78 9.07 6.92
CA SER A 131 2.20 8.81 8.29
C SER A 131 1.51 9.74 9.30
N PHE A 132 1.36 11.02 8.94
CA PHE A 132 0.69 12.01 9.78
C PHE A 132 -0.82 11.81 9.78
N LEU A 133 -1.40 11.58 8.60
CA LEU A 133 -2.82 11.26 8.49
C LEU A 133 -3.16 9.98 9.24
N GLY A 134 -2.26 8.98 9.24
CA GLY A 134 -2.42 7.75 10.02
C GLY A 134 -2.56 8.01 11.52
N VAL A 135 -1.73 8.87 12.08
CA VAL A 135 -1.81 9.26 13.50
C VAL A 135 -3.09 10.03 13.81
N ILE A 136 -3.46 10.98 12.93
CA ILE A 136 -4.67 11.79 13.08
C ILE A 136 -5.92 10.90 13.00
N PHE A 137 -6.03 10.06 11.98
CA PHE A 137 -7.19 9.18 11.81
C PHE A 137 -7.27 8.09 12.88
N ALA A 138 -6.12 7.59 13.37
CA ALA A 138 -6.10 6.66 14.50
C ALA A 138 -6.75 7.25 15.74
N HIS A 139 -6.47 8.54 16.03
CA HIS A 139 -7.12 9.25 17.14
C HIS A 139 -8.66 9.28 16.99
N PHE A 140 -9.16 9.62 15.79
CA PHE A 140 -10.61 9.71 15.56
C PHE A 140 -11.30 8.33 15.51
N ILE A 141 -10.63 7.31 14.96
CA ILE A 141 -11.20 5.98 14.77
C ILE A 141 -11.13 5.14 16.05
N TYR A 142 -9.99 5.19 16.75
CA TYR A 142 -9.75 4.37 17.95
C TYR A 142 -9.97 5.15 19.26
N GLY A 143 -10.16 6.45 19.22
CA GLY A 143 -10.50 7.29 20.35
C GLY A 143 -9.54 7.10 21.54
N ASN A 144 -10.06 6.62 22.66
CA ASN A 144 -9.29 6.45 23.89
C ASN A 144 -8.15 5.42 23.80
N ALA A 145 -8.24 4.46 22.86
CA ALA A 145 -7.21 3.43 22.69
C ALA A 145 -5.94 3.95 22.00
N ASP A 146 -6.06 5.04 21.21
CA ASP A 146 -4.91 5.66 20.53
C ASP A 146 -5.02 7.20 20.51
N ARG A 147 -4.97 7.78 21.72
CA ARG A 147 -5.10 9.24 21.88
C ARG A 147 -3.90 10.00 21.32
N MET A 148 -4.20 11.18 20.81
CA MET A 148 -3.19 12.18 20.45
C MET A 148 -2.45 12.60 21.71
N THR A 149 -1.15 12.36 21.76
CA THR A 149 -0.27 12.85 22.84
C THR A 149 0.49 14.08 22.35
N PRO A 150 0.99 14.95 23.26
CA PRO A 150 1.79 16.11 22.86
C PRO A 150 2.99 15.74 21.96
N ALA A 151 3.63 14.61 22.23
CA ALA A 151 4.74 14.11 21.41
C ALA A 151 4.28 13.73 19.99
N LYS A 152 3.12 13.04 19.83
CA LYS A 152 2.53 12.73 18.52
C LYS A 152 2.17 14.00 17.76
N THR A 153 1.55 14.99 18.45
CA THR A 153 1.17 16.27 17.86
C THR A 153 2.41 17.03 17.36
N LEU A 154 3.46 17.10 18.18
CA LEU A 154 4.71 17.75 17.79
C LEU A 154 5.37 17.04 16.60
N GLY A 155 5.43 15.71 16.61
CA GLY A 155 5.95 14.91 15.48
C GLY A 155 5.19 15.16 14.20
N CYS A 156 3.85 15.18 14.25
CA CYS A 156 3.01 15.50 13.10
C CYS A 156 3.24 16.93 12.59
N ALA A 157 3.35 17.91 13.50
CA ALA A 157 3.58 19.31 13.13
C ALA A 157 4.93 19.50 12.45
N VAL A 158 6.01 18.93 13.02
CA VAL A 158 7.36 18.98 12.44
C VAL A 158 7.40 18.28 11.07
N GLY A 159 6.80 17.10 10.97
CA GLY A 159 6.75 16.37 9.72
C GLY A 159 5.94 17.08 8.65
N PHE A 160 4.78 17.66 9.00
CA PHE A 160 3.97 18.46 8.08
C PHE A 160 4.71 19.73 7.61
N ALA A 161 5.40 20.41 8.52
CA ALA A 161 6.27 21.54 8.17
C ALA A 161 7.37 21.11 7.17
N GLY A 162 7.99 19.95 7.37
CA GLY A 162 8.97 19.38 6.42
C GLY A 162 8.38 19.16 5.04
N VAL A 163 7.16 18.60 4.94
CA VAL A 163 6.45 18.42 3.66
C VAL A 163 6.14 19.78 3.03
N LEU A 164 5.69 20.79 3.80
CA LEU A 164 5.43 22.13 3.28
C LEU A 164 6.70 22.79 2.72
N ILE A 165 7.81 22.73 3.45
CA ILE A 165 9.10 23.29 3.03
C ILE A 165 9.55 22.59 1.72
N GLY A 166 9.49 21.25 1.68
CA GLY A 166 9.81 20.47 0.48
C GLY A 166 8.93 20.81 -0.71
N THR A 167 7.65 21.11 -0.47
CA THR A 167 6.68 21.50 -1.50
C THR A 167 6.94 22.91 -2.02
N LEU A 168 7.17 23.86 -1.13
CA LEU A 168 7.44 25.26 -1.48
C LEU A 168 8.79 25.45 -2.18
N GLY A 169 9.81 24.67 -1.80
CA GLY A 169 11.14 24.70 -2.41
C GLY A 169 11.22 24.07 -3.81
N ASN A 170 10.20 23.36 -4.24
CA ASN A 170 10.24 22.59 -5.49
C ASN A 170 9.45 23.26 -6.61
N HIS A 171 9.96 24.39 -7.13
CA HIS A 171 9.36 25.18 -8.20
C HIS A 171 9.18 24.46 -9.55
N GLY A 172 9.58 23.19 -9.68
CA GLY A 172 9.44 22.37 -10.89
C GLY A 172 8.89 20.96 -10.64
N GLY A 173 8.29 20.72 -9.47
CA GLY A 173 7.94 19.37 -9.00
C GLY A 173 6.76 18.71 -9.68
N GLY A 174 5.97 19.42 -10.46
CA GLY A 174 4.84 18.83 -11.16
C GLY A 174 3.55 19.66 -11.13
N SER A 175 2.51 19.10 -11.72
CA SER A 175 1.18 19.74 -11.83
C SER A 175 0.45 19.77 -10.48
N GLY A 176 -0.31 20.84 -10.21
CA GLY A 176 -1.22 20.92 -9.05
C GLY A 176 -2.25 19.81 -9.02
N TRP A 177 -2.68 19.31 -10.17
CA TRP A 177 -3.54 18.12 -10.28
C TRP A 177 -2.84 16.86 -9.78
N GLY A 178 -1.54 16.69 -10.11
CA GLY A 178 -0.73 15.59 -9.60
C GLY A 178 -0.61 15.62 -8.07
N VAL A 179 -0.43 16.81 -7.48
CA VAL A 179 -0.41 17.00 -6.01
C VAL A 179 -1.74 16.58 -5.39
N PHE A 180 -2.87 17.06 -5.95
CA PHE A 180 -4.20 16.66 -5.50
C PHE A 180 -4.39 15.14 -5.56
N CYS A 181 -4.06 14.51 -6.69
CA CYS A 181 -4.18 13.07 -6.86
C CYS A 181 -3.34 12.30 -5.82
N MET A 182 -2.12 12.74 -5.55
CA MET A 182 -1.25 12.10 -4.55
C MET A 182 -1.84 12.21 -3.14
N LEU A 183 -2.28 13.40 -2.75
CA LEU A 183 -2.89 13.61 -1.42
C LEU A 183 -4.19 12.83 -1.27
N PHE A 184 -5.04 12.81 -2.29
CA PHE A 184 -6.26 12.01 -2.28
C PHE A 184 -5.97 10.52 -2.15
N ALA A 185 -5.03 9.98 -2.92
CA ALA A 185 -4.59 8.60 -2.81
C ALA A 185 -4.08 8.27 -1.40
N THR A 186 -3.34 9.19 -0.80
CA THR A 186 -2.81 9.06 0.56
C THR A 186 -3.94 8.99 1.61
N VAL A 187 -4.97 9.83 1.47
CA VAL A 187 -6.16 9.79 2.36
C VAL A 187 -6.90 8.45 2.21
N VAL A 188 -7.17 8.01 0.98
CA VAL A 188 -7.85 6.74 0.70
C VAL A 188 -7.08 5.57 1.31
N PHE A 189 -5.76 5.54 1.14
CA PHE A 189 -4.89 4.51 1.72
C PHE A 189 -4.97 4.50 3.25
N THR A 190 -4.86 5.67 3.86
CA THR A 190 -4.85 5.79 5.32
C THR A 190 -6.18 5.35 5.93
N LEU A 191 -7.30 5.69 5.30
CA LEU A 191 -8.63 5.27 5.73
C LEU A 191 -8.88 3.76 5.55
N SER A 192 -8.23 3.13 4.57
CA SER A 192 -8.35 1.68 4.37
C SER A 192 -7.61 0.85 5.42
N GLY A 193 -6.61 1.41 6.11
CA GLY A 193 -5.82 0.70 7.12
C GLY A 193 -6.64 0.06 8.25
N PRO A 194 -7.49 0.81 8.98
CA PRO A 194 -8.37 0.27 10.01
C PRO A 194 -9.34 -0.80 9.48
N TRP A 195 -9.87 -0.61 8.27
CA TRP A 195 -10.75 -1.57 7.64
C TRP A 195 -10.00 -2.86 7.29
N ASN A 196 -8.83 -2.76 6.68
CA ASN A 196 -7.95 -3.90 6.40
C ASN A 196 -7.63 -4.68 7.68
N LYS A 197 -7.27 -3.99 8.77
CA LYS A 197 -7.04 -4.60 10.09
C LYS A 197 -8.29 -5.35 10.62
N SER A 198 -9.49 -4.85 10.36
CA SER A 198 -10.74 -5.52 10.75
C SER A 198 -10.99 -6.78 9.94
N VAL A 199 -10.74 -6.75 8.64
CA VAL A 199 -10.95 -7.88 7.72
C VAL A 199 -9.92 -8.99 7.97
N THR A 200 -8.64 -8.64 8.17
CA THR A 200 -7.56 -9.60 8.44
C THR A 200 -7.70 -10.32 9.79
N LYS A 201 -8.51 -9.79 10.72
CA LYS A 201 -8.89 -10.53 11.95
C LYS A 201 -9.91 -11.63 11.69
N LYS A 202 -10.67 -11.56 10.58
CA LYS A 202 -11.74 -12.50 10.24
C LYS A 202 -11.30 -13.56 9.23
N ALA A 203 -10.16 -13.37 8.56
CA ALA A 203 -9.69 -14.23 7.48
C ALA A 203 -8.16 -14.30 7.46
N ASP A 204 -7.62 -15.30 6.74
CA ASP A 204 -6.19 -15.43 6.53
C ASP A 204 -5.62 -14.18 5.84
N SER A 205 -4.59 -13.57 6.45
CA SER A 205 -3.99 -12.32 5.97
C SER A 205 -3.44 -12.43 4.55
N PHE A 206 -2.93 -13.60 4.14
CA PHE A 206 -2.42 -13.80 2.78
C PHE A 206 -3.57 -13.91 1.78
N ALA A 207 -4.69 -14.56 2.14
CA ALA A 207 -5.88 -14.59 1.31
C ALA A 207 -6.50 -13.21 1.13
N VAL A 208 -6.55 -12.40 2.21
CA VAL A 208 -7.02 -11.01 2.14
C VAL A 208 -6.12 -10.18 1.23
N CYS A 209 -4.80 -10.29 1.38
CA CYS A 209 -3.82 -9.57 0.54
C CYS A 209 -3.95 -9.97 -0.93
N PHE A 210 -4.05 -11.28 -1.22
CA PHE A 210 -4.28 -11.77 -2.57
C PHE A 210 -5.56 -11.19 -3.19
N LEU A 211 -6.69 -11.30 -2.49
CA LEU A 211 -7.98 -10.80 -2.99
C LEU A 211 -7.97 -9.29 -3.20
N ASN A 212 -7.36 -8.55 -2.28
CA ASN A 212 -7.23 -7.10 -2.39
C ASN A 212 -6.46 -6.70 -3.65
N LEU A 213 -5.28 -7.29 -3.88
CA LEU A 213 -4.45 -6.99 -5.03
C LEU A 213 -5.06 -7.51 -6.34
N PHE A 214 -5.63 -8.74 -6.33
CA PHE A 214 -6.17 -9.36 -7.53
C PHE A 214 -7.43 -8.65 -8.00
N VAL A 215 -8.42 -8.47 -7.12
CA VAL A 215 -9.70 -7.83 -7.46
C VAL A 215 -9.47 -6.36 -7.83
N GLY A 216 -8.66 -5.65 -7.02
CA GLY A 216 -8.35 -4.25 -7.30
C GLY A 216 -7.51 -4.06 -8.57
N GLY A 217 -6.55 -4.95 -8.82
CA GLY A 217 -5.76 -4.95 -10.05
C GLY A 217 -6.59 -5.29 -11.28
N ALA A 218 -7.47 -6.30 -11.19
CA ALA A 218 -8.39 -6.65 -12.28
C ALA A 218 -9.33 -5.49 -12.61
N ALA A 219 -9.87 -4.80 -11.62
CA ALA A 219 -10.71 -3.63 -11.83
C ALA A 219 -9.96 -2.48 -12.50
N LEU A 220 -8.70 -2.21 -12.12
CA LEU A 220 -7.85 -1.23 -12.81
C LEU A 220 -7.59 -1.63 -14.27
N PHE A 221 -7.31 -2.90 -14.52
CA PHE A 221 -7.07 -3.40 -15.86
C PHE A 221 -8.32 -3.26 -16.74
N VAL A 222 -9.49 -3.63 -16.22
CA VAL A 222 -10.77 -3.47 -16.92
C VAL A 222 -11.06 -1.99 -17.20
N LEU A 223 -10.84 -1.11 -16.23
CA LEU A 223 -10.98 0.34 -16.44
C LEU A 223 -10.03 0.85 -17.52
N GLY A 224 -8.76 0.44 -17.47
CA GLY A 224 -7.77 0.85 -18.47
C GLY A 224 -8.16 0.41 -19.87
N THR A 225 -8.54 -0.86 -20.05
CA THR A 225 -8.96 -1.40 -21.36
C THR A 225 -10.26 -0.78 -21.86
N ALA A 226 -11.24 -0.53 -20.97
CA ALA A 226 -12.48 0.14 -21.31
C ALA A 226 -12.28 1.60 -21.78
N LEU A 227 -11.24 2.27 -21.26
CA LEU A 227 -10.82 3.60 -21.69
C LEU A 227 -9.91 3.60 -22.94
N GLY A 228 -9.70 2.44 -23.58
CA GLY A 228 -8.88 2.30 -24.78
C GLY A 228 -7.37 2.22 -24.51
N GLY A 229 -6.96 1.93 -23.27
CA GLY A 229 -5.56 1.72 -22.90
C GLY A 229 -4.98 0.46 -23.54
N ARG A 230 -3.71 0.53 -23.90
CA ARG A 230 -2.94 -0.59 -24.44
C ARG A 230 -1.62 -0.70 -23.69
N LEU A 231 -1.15 -1.93 -23.52
CA LEU A 231 0.24 -2.20 -23.18
C LEU A 231 0.98 -2.25 -24.50
N GLY A 232 2.00 -1.42 -24.66
CA GLY A 232 2.79 -1.28 -25.88
C GLY A 232 3.46 -2.57 -26.31
#